data_5f7dafa63785f1a526fc1bdd78f0f9c7
#
_entry.id   5f7dafa63785f1a526fc1bdd78f0f9c7
#
_cell.length_a   1.000
_cell.length_b   1.000
_cell.length_c   1.000
_cell.angle_alpha   90.00
_cell.angle_beta   90.00
_cell.angle_gamma   90.00
#
_symmetry.space_group_name_H-M   'P 1'
#
loop_
_entity.id
_entity.type
_entity.pdbx_description
1 polymer ?
#
loop_
_entity_poly.entity_id
_entity_poly.type
_entity_poly.pdbx_seq_one_letter_code
_entity_poly.pdbx_strand_id
1 'polypeptide(L)'
;MNRSIVVFSLFVLSVLIGAATLGVRAQGPGGNNPEAQVARQKQLALEAATPKLEIKEEHLTLTIPGHTIGETEGVSKNSKGHLFVYSRTGNGGSARGGTAAQLFEFDENLKFVKQWGPDNYAASFAHSVRVDSHDNVWMIDEGSNMIVKFDPNGNVRMTLGRKPEAIDYLERFVERAEKVTERFPVGTMGTFNRETDIAFDAQDNMYVSDGYGNSRFVKIAKDGTWIKAVGTHGNGQDQFSTVHSIAVDKQSGLVYVADRGNQRIQVYDTDMNFKKSITGVAAPWSVQVTPKYVYSADGTGKIYQLDHNGKLLGWAQVGLGLGQTGCIIHEIHAESDNVLYKGSCSQWEVEKITIKGTQGTP
;
A
#
# COMPACT_ATOMS: atom_id res chain seq x y z
N MET A 1 34.21 -9.71 -79.19
CA MET A 1 32.84 -9.37 -78.73
C MET A 1 32.47 -10.33 -77.63
N ASN A 2 32.79 -9.97 -76.41
CA ASN A 2 32.49 -10.78 -75.20
C ASN A 2 31.31 -10.17 -74.47
N ARG A 3 30.24 -10.92 -74.29
CA ARG A 3 29.09 -10.58 -73.48
C ARG A 3 29.32 -11.18 -72.09
N SER A 4 29.49 -10.33 -71.07
CA SER A 4 29.52 -10.73 -69.71
C SER A 4 28.09 -10.83 -69.18
N ILE A 5 27.76 -11.99 -68.65
CA ILE A 5 26.49 -12.25 -67.95
C ILE A 5 26.70 -11.87 -66.47
N VAL A 6 25.94 -10.90 -65.98
CA VAL A 6 25.90 -10.53 -64.55
C VAL A 6 24.81 -11.34 -63.90
N VAL A 7 25.21 -12.21 -62.99
CA VAL A 7 24.28 -13.00 -62.15
C VAL A 7 23.93 -12.13 -60.92
N PHE A 8 22.67 -11.73 -60.78
CA PHE A 8 22.14 -11.11 -59.61
C PHE A 8 21.77 -12.21 -58.57
N SER A 9 22.57 -12.28 -57.51
CA SER A 9 22.20 -13.09 -56.34
C SER A 9 21.23 -12.29 -55.49
N LEU A 10 19.97 -12.73 -55.39
CA LEU A 10 19.01 -12.26 -54.42
C LEU A 10 19.36 -12.79 -53.04
N PHE A 11 19.85 -11.91 -52.16
CA PHE A 11 19.89 -12.17 -50.73
C PHE A 11 18.50 -11.91 -50.16
N VAL A 12 17.79 -12.95 -49.78
CA VAL A 12 16.58 -12.84 -48.97
C VAL A 12 17.02 -12.59 -47.55
N LEU A 13 16.88 -11.33 -47.11
CA LEU A 13 17.10 -10.91 -45.75
C LEU A 13 15.84 -11.22 -44.96
N SER A 14 15.85 -12.34 -44.25
CA SER A 14 14.78 -12.69 -43.27
C SER A 14 14.92 -11.72 -42.09
N VAL A 15 14.07 -10.68 -42.04
CA VAL A 15 13.91 -9.84 -40.89
C VAL A 15 13.10 -10.61 -39.86
N LEU A 16 13.75 -11.23 -38.89
CA LEU A 16 13.15 -11.68 -37.66
C LEU A 16 12.73 -10.44 -36.86
N ILE A 17 11.47 -10.07 -36.98
CA ILE A 17 10.83 -9.10 -36.06
C ILE A 17 10.67 -9.83 -34.72
N GLY A 18 11.69 -9.72 -33.89
CA GLY A 18 11.58 -10.03 -32.48
C GLY A 18 10.63 -9.03 -31.85
N ALA A 19 9.42 -9.48 -31.53
CA ALA A 19 8.52 -8.74 -30.68
C ALA A 19 9.20 -8.60 -29.31
N ALA A 20 9.92 -7.51 -29.12
CA ALA A 20 10.37 -7.07 -27.80
C ALA A 20 9.10 -6.68 -27.04
N THR A 21 8.54 -7.61 -26.30
CA THR A 21 7.59 -7.28 -25.23
C THR A 21 8.37 -6.42 -24.23
N LEU A 22 8.14 -5.13 -24.27
CA LEU A 22 8.56 -4.21 -23.23
C LEU A 22 7.83 -4.63 -21.94
N GLY A 23 8.44 -5.56 -21.23
CA GLY A 23 8.03 -5.90 -19.87
C GLY A 23 8.27 -4.70 -18.99
N VAL A 24 7.23 -3.96 -18.70
CA VAL A 24 7.30 -2.87 -17.74
C VAL A 24 7.62 -3.47 -16.37
N ARG A 25 8.77 -3.06 -15.86
CA ARG A 25 9.28 -3.45 -14.55
C ARG A 25 8.36 -2.84 -13.49
N ALA A 26 7.53 -3.64 -12.84
CA ALA A 26 7.10 -3.32 -11.50
C ALA A 26 8.38 -3.19 -10.65
N GLN A 27 8.65 -1.99 -10.16
CA GLN A 27 9.86 -1.71 -9.39
C GLN A 27 9.75 -2.38 -8.01
N GLY A 28 10.20 -3.63 -7.96
CA GLY A 28 10.62 -4.31 -6.76
C GLY A 28 12.02 -4.86 -7.02
N PRO A 29 12.93 -4.92 -6.04
CA PRO A 29 14.24 -5.53 -6.23
C PRO A 29 14.06 -7.02 -6.51
N GLY A 30 14.24 -7.48 -7.76
CA GLY A 30 14.18 -8.90 -8.10
C GLY A 30 13.76 -9.30 -9.50
N GLY A 31 13.58 -8.37 -10.44
CA GLY A 31 13.01 -8.66 -11.77
C GLY A 31 13.70 -9.74 -12.63
N ASN A 32 14.89 -10.20 -12.28
CA ASN A 32 15.62 -11.28 -12.95
C ASN A 32 16.17 -12.34 -11.98
N ASN A 33 15.77 -12.34 -10.71
CA ASN A 33 16.19 -13.36 -9.76
C ASN A 33 15.39 -14.66 -10.03
N PRO A 34 16.05 -15.82 -10.19
CA PRO A 34 15.37 -17.12 -10.37
C PRO A 34 14.37 -17.44 -9.26
N GLU A 35 14.65 -17.08 -8.01
CA GLU A 35 13.75 -17.29 -6.88
C GLU A 35 12.47 -16.45 -7.01
N ALA A 36 12.58 -15.19 -7.46
CA ALA A 36 11.41 -14.34 -7.70
C ALA A 36 10.56 -14.87 -8.86
N GLN A 37 11.18 -15.45 -9.89
CA GLN A 37 10.45 -16.10 -10.97
C GLN A 37 9.70 -17.34 -10.50
N VAL A 38 10.33 -18.18 -9.67
CA VAL A 38 9.69 -19.35 -9.08
C VAL A 38 8.53 -18.94 -8.16
N ALA A 39 8.70 -17.92 -7.34
CA ALA A 39 7.64 -17.40 -6.48
C ALA A 39 6.46 -16.89 -7.31
N ARG A 40 6.72 -16.16 -8.40
CA ARG A 40 5.70 -15.69 -9.34
C ARG A 40 4.95 -16.85 -10.01
N GLN A 41 5.65 -17.90 -10.46
CA GLN A 41 5.00 -19.07 -11.05
C GLN A 41 4.11 -19.81 -10.06
N LYS A 42 4.55 -19.94 -8.81
CA LYS A 42 3.73 -20.52 -7.74
C LYS A 42 2.48 -19.70 -7.48
N GLN A 43 2.61 -18.36 -7.47
CA GLN A 43 1.47 -17.43 -7.30
C GLN A 43 0.46 -17.59 -8.43
N LEU A 44 0.91 -17.60 -9.68
CA LEU A 44 0.04 -17.78 -10.85
C LEU A 44 -0.67 -19.14 -10.85
N ALA A 45 0.03 -20.21 -10.44
CA ALA A 45 -0.57 -21.53 -10.32
C ALA A 45 -1.65 -21.57 -9.21
N LEU A 46 -1.39 -20.91 -8.08
CA LEU A 46 -2.37 -20.79 -7.00
C LEU A 46 -3.61 -20.00 -7.44
N GLU A 47 -3.43 -18.89 -8.12
CA GLU A 47 -4.52 -18.07 -8.67
C GLU A 47 -5.36 -18.85 -9.69
N ALA A 48 -4.70 -19.63 -10.57
CA ALA A 48 -5.40 -20.48 -11.54
C ALA A 48 -6.22 -21.60 -10.88
N ALA A 49 -5.81 -22.07 -9.70
CA ALA A 49 -6.52 -23.09 -8.92
C ALA A 49 -7.56 -22.51 -7.95
N THR A 50 -7.64 -21.19 -7.81
CA THR A 50 -8.52 -20.51 -6.87
C THR A 50 -9.67 -19.83 -7.62
N PRO A 51 -10.93 -19.91 -7.12
CA PRO A 51 -12.06 -19.24 -7.74
C PRO A 51 -11.83 -17.74 -7.91
N LYS A 52 -12.32 -17.18 -9.00
CA LYS A 52 -12.40 -15.73 -9.14
C LYS A 52 -13.59 -15.19 -8.36
N LEU A 53 -13.40 -14.06 -7.72
CA LEU A 53 -14.48 -13.29 -7.13
C LEU A 53 -15.29 -12.60 -8.24
N GLU A 54 -16.59 -12.65 -8.12
CA GLU A 54 -17.49 -11.79 -8.91
C GLU A 54 -17.54 -10.43 -8.25
N ILE A 55 -17.10 -9.40 -8.93
CA ILE A 55 -17.04 -8.03 -8.43
C ILE A 55 -17.83 -7.07 -9.30
N LYS A 56 -18.28 -5.98 -8.68
CA LYS A 56 -18.73 -4.76 -9.36
C LYS A 56 -17.77 -3.63 -8.99
N GLU A 57 -17.17 -3.01 -9.98
CA GLU A 57 -16.34 -1.82 -9.84
C GLU A 57 -17.18 -0.57 -10.10
N GLU A 58 -17.06 0.43 -9.25
CA GLU A 58 -17.75 1.73 -9.38
C GLU A 58 -16.72 2.84 -9.16
N HIS A 59 -16.39 3.52 -10.25
CA HIS A 59 -15.53 4.70 -10.20
C HIS A 59 -16.26 5.86 -9.51
N LEU A 60 -15.65 6.45 -8.48
CA LEU A 60 -16.23 7.53 -7.72
C LEU A 60 -15.81 8.88 -8.31
N THR A 61 -16.79 9.65 -8.80
CA THR A 61 -16.53 11.01 -9.26
C THR A 61 -16.40 11.96 -8.05
N LEU A 62 -15.17 12.31 -7.71
CA LEU A 62 -14.85 13.22 -6.62
C LEU A 62 -14.45 14.58 -7.19
N THR A 63 -15.22 15.62 -6.88
CA THR A 63 -14.96 16.99 -7.33
C THR A 63 -14.52 17.85 -6.15
N ILE A 64 -13.34 18.46 -6.26
CA ILE A 64 -12.77 19.32 -5.25
C ILE A 64 -12.67 20.74 -5.82
N PRO A 65 -13.29 21.76 -5.21
CA PRO A 65 -13.22 23.13 -5.71
C PRO A 65 -11.77 23.64 -5.80
N GLY A 66 -11.35 24.00 -7.01
CA GLY A 66 -10.02 24.57 -7.25
C GLY A 66 -8.85 23.57 -7.19
N HIS A 67 -9.13 22.26 -7.06
CA HIS A 67 -8.12 21.21 -7.01
C HIS A 67 -8.45 20.03 -7.92
N THR A 68 -7.42 19.31 -8.30
CA THR A 68 -7.54 18.00 -8.95
C THR A 68 -7.17 16.94 -7.92
N ILE A 69 -7.91 15.84 -7.87
CA ILE A 69 -7.48 14.68 -7.12
C ILE A 69 -6.21 14.13 -7.79
N GLY A 70 -5.11 14.07 -7.08
CA GLY A 70 -3.84 13.55 -7.60
C GLY A 70 -3.70 12.05 -7.37
N GLU A 71 -2.46 11.59 -7.20
CA GLU A 71 -2.20 10.22 -6.75
C GLU A 71 -2.96 9.96 -5.45
N THR A 72 -3.91 9.03 -5.47
CA THR A 72 -4.72 8.70 -4.30
C THR A 72 -4.04 7.58 -3.53
N GLU A 73 -3.44 7.96 -2.40
CA GLU A 73 -2.63 7.04 -1.62
C GLU A 73 -3.44 6.40 -0.49
N GLY A 74 -4.23 7.20 0.21
CA GLY A 74 -5.01 6.76 1.35
C GLY A 74 -6.50 6.91 1.13
N VAL A 75 -7.29 5.93 1.58
CA VAL A 75 -8.74 5.96 1.56
C VAL A 75 -9.31 5.35 2.83
N SER A 76 -10.28 6.03 3.47
CA SER A 76 -10.96 5.53 4.66
C SER A 76 -12.36 6.13 4.81
N LYS A 77 -13.20 5.55 5.67
CA LYS A 77 -14.53 6.09 5.96
C LYS A 77 -14.76 6.18 7.47
N ASN A 78 -15.59 7.13 7.88
CA ASN A 78 -16.04 7.24 9.26
C ASN A 78 -17.41 6.57 9.46
N SER A 79 -17.90 6.58 10.72
CA SER A 79 -19.18 5.98 11.08
C SER A 79 -20.40 6.62 10.41
N LYS A 80 -20.27 7.86 9.89
CA LYS A 80 -21.31 8.59 9.16
C LYS A 80 -21.33 8.28 7.67
N GLY A 81 -20.39 7.46 7.20
CA GLY A 81 -20.22 7.14 5.78
C GLY A 81 -19.45 8.18 4.99
N HIS A 82 -18.87 9.21 5.63
CA HIS A 82 -18.00 10.16 4.95
C HIS A 82 -16.71 9.48 4.49
N LEU A 83 -16.28 9.82 3.30
CA LEU A 83 -15.08 9.31 2.66
C LEU A 83 -13.92 10.30 2.88
N PHE A 84 -12.80 9.79 3.35
CA PHE A 84 -11.54 10.50 3.48
C PHE A 84 -10.56 10.02 2.43
N VAL A 85 -9.93 10.96 1.73
CA VAL A 85 -8.98 10.69 0.66
C VAL A 85 -7.72 11.49 0.91
N TYR A 86 -6.59 10.80 1.11
CA TYR A 86 -5.29 11.42 1.24
C TYR A 86 -4.54 11.31 -0.08
N SER A 87 -4.23 12.44 -0.69
CA SER A 87 -3.79 12.52 -2.07
C SER A 87 -2.51 13.33 -2.22
N ARG A 88 -1.68 12.93 -3.18
CA ARG A 88 -0.55 13.72 -3.66
C ARG A 88 -1.03 14.58 -4.80
N THR A 89 -1.27 15.85 -4.54
CA THR A 89 -1.82 16.82 -5.49
C THR A 89 -0.79 17.78 -6.05
N GLY A 90 0.45 17.67 -5.60
CA GLY A 90 1.54 18.56 -6.00
C GLY A 90 2.33 18.07 -7.21
N ASN A 91 3.29 18.86 -7.64
CA ASN A 91 4.11 18.63 -8.82
C ASN A 91 5.18 17.56 -8.58
N GLY A 92 4.76 16.32 -8.41
CA GLY A 92 5.61 15.14 -8.53
C GLY A 92 6.90 15.13 -7.73
N GLY A 93 7.11 14.05 -7.06
CA GLY A 93 8.33 13.77 -6.31
C GLY A 93 8.17 14.03 -4.82
N SER A 94 8.84 13.19 -4.02
CA SER A 94 8.87 13.26 -2.56
C SER A 94 9.53 14.57 -2.10
N ALA A 95 8.74 15.63 -2.00
CA ALA A 95 9.21 16.90 -1.47
C ALA A 95 9.17 16.84 0.06
N ARG A 96 10.22 16.38 0.70
CA ARG A 96 10.38 16.40 2.16
C ARG A 96 10.36 17.81 2.76
N GLY A 97 9.64 18.72 2.23
CA GLY A 97 9.55 20.10 2.68
C GLY A 97 8.38 20.82 2.06
N GLY A 98 7.65 20.18 1.18
CA GLY A 98 6.50 20.76 0.49
C GLY A 98 5.18 20.51 1.22
N THR A 99 4.13 21.13 0.71
CA THR A 99 2.72 20.89 1.05
C THR A 99 2.04 20.17 -0.11
N ALA A 100 2.71 19.17 -0.67
CA ALA A 100 2.26 18.47 -1.87
C ALA A 100 1.15 17.44 -1.59
N ALA A 101 0.88 17.14 -0.33
CA ALA A 101 -0.15 16.20 0.08
C ALA A 101 -1.35 16.92 0.70
N GLN A 102 -2.56 16.45 0.39
CA GLN A 102 -3.80 17.04 0.86
C GLN A 102 -4.79 15.96 1.27
N LEU A 103 -5.44 16.17 2.43
CA LEU A 103 -6.46 15.28 2.97
C LEU A 103 -7.83 15.90 2.77
N PHE A 104 -8.70 15.22 2.04
CA PHE A 104 -10.04 15.67 1.68
C PHE A 104 -11.11 14.81 2.35
N GLU A 105 -12.21 15.46 2.72
CA GLU A 105 -13.43 14.80 3.22
C GLU A 105 -14.57 15.02 2.23
N PHE A 106 -15.30 13.94 1.93
CA PHE A 106 -16.54 13.93 1.16
C PHE A 106 -17.65 13.33 2.03
N ASP A 107 -18.87 13.86 1.91
CA ASP A 107 -20.03 13.30 2.60
C ASP A 107 -20.47 11.95 2.01
N GLU A 108 -21.52 11.35 2.58
CA GLU A 108 -22.07 10.05 2.13
C GLU A 108 -22.61 10.10 0.68
N ASN A 109 -22.84 11.29 0.12
CA ASN A 109 -23.27 11.54 -1.25
C ASN A 109 -22.11 11.94 -2.17
N LEU A 110 -20.86 11.79 -1.70
CA LEU A 110 -19.61 12.13 -2.39
C LEU A 110 -19.47 13.63 -2.70
N LYS A 111 -20.16 14.51 -1.97
CA LYS A 111 -19.94 15.96 -2.05
C LYS A 111 -18.75 16.35 -1.18
N PHE A 112 -17.90 17.21 -1.73
CA PHE A 112 -16.78 17.77 -0.98
C PHE A 112 -17.27 18.53 0.26
N VAL A 113 -16.71 18.20 1.42
CA VAL A 113 -17.01 18.85 2.70
C VAL A 113 -15.92 19.87 3.02
N LYS A 114 -14.69 19.43 3.12
CA LYS A 114 -13.55 20.29 3.44
C LYS A 114 -12.21 19.61 3.16
N GLN A 115 -11.14 20.40 3.11
CA GLN A 115 -9.77 19.93 3.30
C GLN A 115 -9.46 19.89 4.80
N TRP A 116 -8.83 18.82 5.26
CA TRP A 116 -8.38 18.65 6.62
C TRP A 116 -6.95 19.17 6.79
N GLY A 117 -6.72 19.99 7.82
CA GLY A 117 -5.41 20.56 8.12
C GLY A 117 -4.78 21.25 6.90
N PRO A 118 -5.46 22.25 6.27
CA PRO A 118 -4.84 23.01 5.19
C PRO A 118 -3.52 23.61 5.68
N ASP A 119 -2.50 23.59 4.81
CA ASP A 119 -1.15 24.05 5.12
C ASP A 119 -0.47 23.32 6.28
N ASN A 120 -0.88 22.09 6.56
CA ASN A 120 -0.31 21.28 7.62
C ASN A 120 1.18 20.97 7.35
N TYR A 121 2.03 21.32 8.31
CA TYR A 121 3.48 21.07 8.24
C TYR A 121 3.84 19.60 7.98
N ALA A 122 3.01 18.66 8.44
CA ALA A 122 3.23 17.23 8.24
C ALA A 122 2.78 16.73 6.86
N ALA A 123 1.93 17.45 6.13
CA ALA A 123 1.40 17.01 4.82
C ALA A 123 2.42 17.25 3.70
N SER A 124 3.27 16.28 3.45
CA SER A 124 4.43 16.39 2.56
C SER A 124 4.40 15.39 1.42
N PHE A 125 4.14 14.11 1.75
CA PHE A 125 4.05 13.02 0.78
C PHE A 125 3.09 11.96 1.33
N ALA A 126 1.83 12.05 0.93
CA ALA A 126 0.74 11.21 1.41
C ALA A 126 1.08 9.72 1.30
N HIS A 127 0.74 8.93 2.31
CA HIS A 127 0.83 7.49 2.22
C HIS A 127 -0.48 6.78 2.59
N SER A 128 -1.06 7.08 3.76
CA SER A 128 -2.28 6.41 4.22
C SER A 128 -3.19 7.37 5.00
N VAL A 129 -4.47 7.07 5.05
CA VAL A 129 -5.42 7.66 5.98
C VAL A 129 -6.24 6.58 6.64
N ARG A 130 -6.41 6.67 7.97
CA ARG A 130 -7.28 5.75 8.73
C ARG A 130 -8.25 6.54 9.60
N VAL A 131 -9.41 5.96 9.83
CA VAL A 131 -10.39 6.46 10.78
C VAL A 131 -10.54 5.43 11.89
N ASP A 132 -10.39 5.87 13.15
CA ASP A 132 -10.53 4.99 14.30
C ASP A 132 -12.00 4.83 14.74
N SER A 133 -12.25 3.99 15.74
CA SER A 133 -13.61 3.71 16.24
C SER A 133 -14.30 4.90 16.92
N HIS A 134 -13.60 6.01 17.10
CA HIS A 134 -14.10 7.27 17.67
C HIS A 134 -14.24 8.35 16.61
N ASP A 135 -14.20 8.00 15.33
CA ASP A 135 -14.18 8.91 14.17
C ASP A 135 -13.01 9.90 14.15
N ASN A 136 -11.93 9.62 14.89
CA ASN A 136 -10.71 10.41 14.71
C ASN A 136 -10.05 10.01 13.38
N VAL A 137 -9.57 11.02 12.66
CA VAL A 137 -8.89 10.84 11.37
C VAL A 137 -7.38 10.87 11.58
N TRP A 138 -6.71 9.85 11.10
CA TRP A 138 -5.28 9.67 11.21
C TRP A 138 -4.64 9.82 9.83
N MET A 139 -3.80 10.81 9.68
CA MET A 139 -3.04 11.11 8.47
C MET A 139 -1.63 10.57 8.62
N ILE A 140 -1.22 9.67 7.75
CA ILE A 140 0.11 9.04 7.74
C ILE A 140 0.88 9.62 6.56
N ASP A 141 1.98 10.32 6.85
CA ASP A 141 2.76 11.01 5.84
C ASP A 141 4.21 10.52 5.79
N GLU A 142 4.50 9.72 4.79
CA GLU A 142 5.81 9.12 4.55
C GLU A 142 6.93 10.16 4.35
N GLY A 143 6.61 11.31 3.74
CA GLY A 143 7.59 12.34 3.43
C GLY A 143 8.04 13.13 4.65
N SER A 144 7.16 13.33 5.62
CA SER A 144 7.46 14.05 6.85
C SER A 144 7.94 13.15 7.99
N ASN A 145 7.76 11.85 7.89
CA ASN A 145 7.94 10.87 8.98
C ASN A 145 7.01 11.20 10.17
N MET A 146 5.77 11.62 9.90
CA MET A 146 4.81 12.05 10.91
C MET A 146 3.43 11.41 10.71
N ILE A 147 2.81 11.06 11.81
CA ILE A 147 1.39 10.70 11.87
C ILE A 147 0.66 11.78 12.66
N VAL A 148 -0.43 12.30 12.10
CA VAL A 148 -1.26 13.32 12.74
C VAL A 148 -2.65 12.76 13.00
N LYS A 149 -3.09 12.83 14.26
CA LYS A 149 -4.44 12.55 14.69
C LYS A 149 -5.27 13.82 14.74
N PHE A 150 -6.39 13.82 14.04
CA PHE A 150 -7.41 14.85 14.16
C PHE A 150 -8.64 14.28 14.90
N ASP A 151 -9.28 15.09 15.74
CA ASP A 151 -10.61 14.74 16.26
C ASP A 151 -11.69 14.90 15.16
N PRO A 152 -12.94 14.47 15.39
CA PRO A 152 -14.01 14.58 14.40
C PRO A 152 -14.33 16.01 13.95
N ASN A 153 -13.87 17.01 14.68
CA ASN A 153 -14.03 18.43 14.32
C ASN A 153 -12.88 18.96 13.47
N GLY A 154 -11.79 18.18 13.31
CA GLY A 154 -10.59 18.57 12.57
C GLY A 154 -9.50 19.24 13.41
N ASN A 155 -9.59 19.19 14.74
CA ASN A 155 -8.52 19.70 15.61
C ASN A 155 -7.44 18.63 15.77
N VAL A 156 -6.18 19.02 15.65
CA VAL A 156 -5.05 18.15 15.95
C VAL A 156 -5.04 17.78 17.44
N ARG A 157 -4.99 16.49 17.73
CA ARG A 157 -4.99 15.93 19.09
C ARG A 157 -3.71 15.20 19.45
N MET A 158 -3.00 14.70 18.45
CA MET A 158 -1.73 13.99 18.63
C MET A 158 -0.89 14.10 17.38
N THR A 159 0.41 14.15 17.57
CA THR A 159 1.40 13.94 16.51
C THR A 159 2.40 12.90 16.97
N LEU A 160 2.72 11.96 16.10
CA LEU A 160 3.74 10.95 16.32
C LEU A 160 4.84 11.12 15.27
N GLY A 161 6.07 10.83 15.66
CA GLY A 161 7.22 11.05 14.79
C GLY A 161 7.64 12.51 14.68
N ARG A 162 8.61 12.77 13.83
CA ARG A 162 9.18 14.11 13.63
C ARG A 162 9.74 14.28 12.23
N LYS A 163 9.42 15.40 11.58
CA LYS A 163 10.02 15.79 10.32
C LYS A 163 11.51 16.07 10.49
N PRO A 164 12.39 15.51 9.65
CA PRO A 164 13.82 15.84 9.67
C PRO A 164 14.03 17.33 9.37
N GLU A 165 14.75 18.04 10.23
CA GLU A 165 14.97 19.49 10.12
C GLU A 165 16.30 19.84 9.46
N ALA A 166 17.28 18.91 9.44
CA ALA A 166 18.63 19.18 8.96
C ALA A 166 18.94 18.46 7.64
N ILE A 167 19.57 19.17 6.72
CA ILE A 167 20.08 18.63 5.45
C ILE A 167 21.10 17.51 5.71
N ASP A 168 21.96 17.64 6.72
CA ASP A 168 22.93 16.62 7.13
C ASP A 168 22.30 15.24 7.41
N TYR A 169 21.05 15.24 7.89
CA TYR A 169 20.31 14.00 8.08
C TYR A 169 19.97 13.33 6.75
N LEU A 170 19.68 14.11 5.74
CA LEU A 170 19.38 13.62 4.39
C LEU A 170 20.65 13.13 3.69
N GLU A 171 21.77 13.82 3.84
CA GLU A 171 23.06 13.40 3.28
C GLU A 171 23.54 12.09 3.88
N ARG A 172 23.55 11.97 5.21
CA ARG A 172 23.85 10.71 5.92
C ARG A 172 22.91 9.57 5.53
N PHE A 173 21.68 9.88 5.15
CA PHE A 173 20.71 8.91 4.70
C PHE A 173 21.02 8.41 3.27
N VAL A 174 21.47 9.30 2.39
CA VAL A 174 21.89 8.96 1.01
C VAL A 174 23.20 8.19 1.02
N GLU A 175 24.21 8.62 1.79
CA GLU A 175 25.48 7.92 1.92
C GLU A 175 25.33 6.51 2.54
N ARG A 176 24.43 6.35 3.51
CA ARG A 176 24.10 5.04 4.09
C ARG A 176 23.32 4.13 3.14
N ALA A 177 22.68 4.69 2.11
CA ALA A 177 21.95 3.91 1.13
C ALA A 177 22.83 3.05 0.22
N GLU A 178 24.15 3.27 0.21
CA GLU A 178 25.09 2.48 -0.60
C GLU A 178 25.36 1.10 -0.01
N LYS A 179 25.21 0.93 1.33
CA LYS A 179 25.34 -0.39 1.97
C LYS A 179 23.97 -0.87 2.45
N VAL A 180 23.44 -1.90 1.83
CA VAL A 180 22.10 -2.47 2.12
C VAL A 180 21.92 -2.82 3.60
N THR A 181 22.97 -3.27 4.29
CA THR A 181 22.97 -3.59 5.71
C THR A 181 22.92 -2.36 6.62
N GLU A 182 23.33 -1.18 6.14
CA GLU A 182 23.25 0.10 6.85
C GLU A 182 22.00 0.89 6.46
N ARG A 183 21.32 0.48 5.38
CA ARG A 183 20.12 1.14 4.84
C ARG A 183 18.93 1.09 5.80
N PHE A 184 18.89 0.10 6.67
CA PHE A 184 17.78 -0.14 7.59
C PHE A 184 18.32 -0.33 9.02
N PRO A 185 18.91 0.71 9.62
CA PRO A 185 19.25 0.62 11.03
C PRO A 185 17.97 0.34 11.80
N VAL A 186 18.06 -0.46 12.85
CA VAL A 186 16.95 -0.62 13.79
C VAL A 186 16.60 0.77 14.29
N GLY A 187 15.42 1.26 13.90
CA GLY A 187 15.03 2.64 14.19
C GLY A 187 14.92 2.87 15.69
N THR A 188 15.32 4.04 16.11
CA THR A 188 15.17 4.49 17.48
C THR A 188 13.69 4.58 17.85
N MET A 189 13.30 4.19 19.06
CA MET A 189 11.95 4.42 19.58
C MET A 189 11.68 5.92 19.63
N GLY A 190 10.45 6.33 19.28
CA GLY A 190 10.03 7.74 19.21
C GLY A 190 10.20 8.41 17.85
N THR A 191 10.79 7.72 16.87
CA THR A 191 10.97 8.24 15.50
C THR A 191 10.56 7.22 14.46
N PHE A 192 10.02 7.68 13.34
CA PHE A 192 9.77 6.86 12.15
C PHE A 192 10.80 7.16 11.06
N ASN A 193 10.87 6.25 10.09
CA ASN A 193 11.59 6.47 8.86
C ASN A 193 10.76 5.95 7.68
N ARG A 194 9.90 6.82 7.16
CA ARG A 194 8.97 6.54 6.08
C ARG A 194 7.96 5.44 6.46
N GLU A 195 7.20 5.72 7.50
CA GLU A 195 6.08 4.90 7.94
C GLU A 195 4.98 4.86 6.88
N THR A 196 4.20 3.79 6.91
CA THR A 196 3.30 3.47 5.80
C THR A 196 1.83 3.39 6.20
N ASP A 197 1.51 2.85 7.38
CA ASP A 197 0.12 2.64 7.78
C ASP A 197 -0.03 2.54 9.30
N ILE A 198 -1.27 2.64 9.81
CA ILE A 198 -1.61 2.50 11.22
C ILE A 198 -2.88 1.67 11.40
N ALA A 199 -2.92 0.85 12.45
CA ALA A 199 -4.11 0.12 12.86
C ALA A 199 -4.29 0.18 14.38
N PHE A 200 -5.48 -0.18 14.87
CA PHE A 200 -5.86 -0.01 16.27
C PHE A 200 -6.43 -1.30 16.86
N ASP A 201 -5.98 -1.66 18.07
CA ASP A 201 -6.59 -2.78 18.81
C ASP A 201 -7.87 -2.33 19.56
N ALA A 202 -8.48 -3.27 20.28
CA ALA A 202 -9.70 -3.01 21.05
C ALA A 202 -9.49 -2.09 22.27
N GLN A 203 -8.25 -1.84 22.66
CA GLN A 203 -7.85 -0.93 23.73
C GLN A 203 -7.37 0.43 23.21
N ASP A 204 -7.53 0.67 21.90
CA ASP A 204 -7.05 1.85 21.16
C ASP A 204 -5.51 2.00 21.13
N ASN A 205 -4.75 0.94 21.42
CA ASN A 205 -3.33 0.97 21.12
C ASN A 205 -3.12 0.96 19.61
N MET A 206 -2.07 1.64 19.19
CA MET A 206 -1.71 1.83 17.80
C MET A 206 -0.63 0.84 17.38
N TYR A 207 -0.76 0.29 16.18
CA TYR A 207 0.25 -0.51 15.50
C TYR A 207 0.62 0.21 14.22
N VAL A 208 1.87 0.62 14.09
CA VAL A 208 2.37 1.41 12.95
C VAL A 208 3.36 0.58 12.15
N SER A 209 3.12 0.46 10.86
CA SER A 209 4.10 -0.10 9.92
C SER A 209 5.13 0.98 9.54
N ASP A 210 6.38 0.77 9.89
CA ASP A 210 7.51 1.68 9.67
C ASP A 210 8.49 1.01 8.70
N GLY A 211 8.12 0.97 7.41
CA GLY A 211 8.59 -0.05 6.48
C GLY A 211 9.51 0.40 5.35
N TYR A 212 9.46 1.63 4.85
CA TYR A 212 10.34 2.02 3.74
C TYR A 212 11.77 2.29 4.16
N GLY A 213 11.95 2.98 5.27
CA GLY A 213 13.28 3.28 5.80
C GLY A 213 13.70 2.33 6.92
N ASN A 214 12.73 1.88 7.73
CA ASN A 214 12.91 0.85 8.75
C ASN A 214 12.17 -0.43 8.33
N SER A 215 12.63 -1.57 8.71
CA SER A 215 11.99 -2.86 8.41
C SER A 215 11.31 -3.39 9.66
N ARG A 216 10.31 -2.65 10.19
CA ARG A 216 9.68 -2.97 11.46
C ARG A 216 8.20 -2.55 11.50
N PHE A 217 7.50 -3.02 12.51
CA PHE A 217 6.28 -2.40 12.99
C PHE A 217 6.39 -2.07 14.49
N VAL A 218 5.61 -1.10 14.94
CA VAL A 218 5.74 -0.53 16.29
C VAL A 218 4.38 -0.56 16.98
N LYS A 219 4.34 -0.93 18.25
CA LYS A 219 3.18 -0.76 19.13
C LYS A 219 3.35 0.50 19.97
N ILE A 220 2.33 1.35 19.97
CA ILE A 220 2.26 2.61 20.70
C ILE A 220 0.95 2.61 21.50
N ALA A 221 1.01 2.97 22.77
CA ALA A 221 -0.19 3.09 23.60
C ALA A 221 -1.09 4.25 23.12
N LYS A 222 -2.36 4.22 23.49
CA LYS A 222 -3.34 5.26 23.14
C LYS A 222 -2.96 6.68 23.56
N ASP A 223 -2.08 6.83 24.54
CA ASP A 223 -1.56 8.12 25.01
C ASP A 223 -0.31 8.59 24.23
N GLY A 224 0.18 7.81 23.27
CA GLY A 224 1.37 8.11 22.49
C GLY A 224 2.65 7.50 23.04
N THR A 225 2.60 6.74 24.15
CA THR A 225 3.79 6.06 24.71
C THR A 225 4.22 4.90 23.82
N TRP A 226 5.45 4.92 23.37
CA TRP A 226 6.05 3.84 22.56
C TRP A 226 6.35 2.63 23.43
N ILE A 227 5.74 1.48 23.09
CA ILE A 227 5.79 0.25 23.89
C ILE A 227 6.89 -0.68 23.38
N LYS A 228 6.81 -1.07 22.10
CA LYS A 228 7.65 -2.12 21.52
C LYS A 228 7.78 -1.94 20.01
N ALA A 229 8.90 -2.35 19.46
CA ALA A 229 9.12 -2.52 18.04
C ALA A 229 9.54 -3.95 17.74
N VAL A 230 9.08 -4.51 16.61
CA VAL A 230 9.50 -5.80 16.10
C VAL A 230 9.87 -5.65 14.63
N GLY A 231 11.02 -6.16 14.26
CA GLY A 231 11.47 -6.26 12.90
C GLY A 231 12.90 -5.84 12.67
N THR A 232 13.54 -6.52 11.73
CA THR A 232 14.82 -6.17 11.11
C THR A 232 14.70 -6.45 9.62
N HIS A 233 15.62 -5.93 8.80
CA HIS A 233 15.63 -6.24 7.37
C HIS A 233 15.99 -7.71 7.11
N GLY A 234 15.21 -8.39 6.27
CA GLY A 234 15.45 -9.77 5.87
C GLY A 234 14.17 -10.50 5.47
N ASN A 235 14.24 -11.82 5.38
CA ASN A 235 13.14 -12.68 4.94
C ASN A 235 12.76 -13.80 5.94
N GLY A 236 13.41 -13.87 7.10
CA GLY A 236 13.08 -14.80 8.17
C GLY A 236 11.85 -14.38 8.99
N GLN A 237 11.56 -15.13 10.06
CA GLN A 237 10.61 -14.69 11.07
C GLN A 237 11.09 -13.39 11.72
N ASP A 238 10.16 -12.46 12.01
CA ASP A 238 10.47 -11.14 12.57
C ASP A 238 11.44 -10.30 11.70
N GLN A 239 11.60 -10.69 10.43
CA GLN A 239 12.33 -9.92 9.42
C GLN A 239 11.37 -9.48 8.33
N PHE A 240 11.62 -8.31 7.77
CA PHE A 240 10.73 -7.69 6.78
C PHE A 240 11.53 -7.05 5.64
N SER A 241 10.87 -6.94 4.49
CA SER A 241 11.35 -6.17 3.35
C SER A 241 10.21 -5.27 2.87
N THR A 242 10.21 -4.03 3.33
CA THR A 242 9.15 -3.05 3.11
C THR A 242 7.81 -3.49 3.72
N VAL A 243 7.64 -3.24 5.02
CA VAL A 243 6.32 -3.32 5.67
C VAL A 243 5.45 -2.21 5.12
N HIS A 244 4.37 -2.54 4.39
CA HIS A 244 3.62 -1.53 3.65
C HIS A 244 2.23 -1.23 4.21
N SER A 245 1.63 -2.16 4.92
CA SER A 245 0.32 -1.98 5.56
C SER A 245 0.22 -2.85 6.80
N ILE A 246 -0.71 -2.50 7.68
CA ILE A 246 -0.96 -3.22 8.92
C ILE A 246 -2.46 -3.18 9.23
N ALA A 247 -2.99 -4.29 9.72
CA ALA A 247 -4.37 -4.38 10.18
C ALA A 247 -4.47 -5.14 11.50
N VAL A 248 -5.47 -4.82 12.30
CA VAL A 248 -5.74 -5.52 13.57
C VAL A 248 -7.16 -6.08 13.53
N ASP A 249 -7.28 -7.37 13.76
CA ASP A 249 -8.56 -7.99 14.08
C ASP A 249 -8.87 -7.74 15.56
N LYS A 250 -9.75 -6.80 15.83
CA LYS A 250 -10.13 -6.42 17.21
C LYS A 250 -10.83 -7.55 17.97
N GLN A 251 -11.40 -8.52 17.25
CA GLN A 251 -12.10 -9.64 17.88
C GLN A 251 -11.14 -10.73 18.36
N SER A 252 -10.19 -11.11 17.51
CA SER A 252 -9.20 -12.17 17.83
C SER A 252 -7.94 -11.63 18.48
N GLY A 253 -7.67 -10.32 18.41
CA GLY A 253 -6.43 -9.72 18.85
C GLY A 253 -5.24 -10.05 17.92
N LEU A 254 -5.48 -10.40 16.67
CA LEU A 254 -4.42 -10.69 15.70
C LEU A 254 -4.04 -9.43 14.92
N VAL A 255 -2.74 -9.25 14.75
CA VAL A 255 -2.11 -8.16 13.99
C VAL A 255 -1.53 -8.74 12.70
N TYR A 256 -2.00 -8.25 11.57
CA TYR A 256 -1.59 -8.67 10.24
C TYR A 256 -0.64 -7.63 9.65
N VAL A 257 0.59 -8.02 9.37
CA VAL A 257 1.67 -7.14 8.92
C VAL A 257 2.02 -7.49 7.48
N ALA A 258 1.75 -6.58 6.54
CA ALA A 258 1.98 -6.77 5.12
C ALA A 258 3.48 -6.60 4.79
N ASP A 259 4.18 -7.70 4.65
CA ASP A 259 5.60 -7.78 4.30
C ASP A 259 5.75 -7.82 2.77
N ARG A 260 5.57 -6.64 2.13
CA ARG A 260 5.42 -6.48 0.69
C ARG A 260 6.56 -7.07 -0.12
N GLY A 261 7.80 -6.76 0.26
CA GLY A 261 8.98 -7.23 -0.48
C GLY A 261 9.21 -8.74 -0.37
N ASN A 262 8.72 -9.37 0.70
CA ASN A 262 8.79 -10.81 0.90
C ASN A 262 7.53 -11.56 0.44
N GLN A 263 6.55 -10.86 -0.15
CA GLN A 263 5.32 -11.45 -0.71
C GLN A 263 4.54 -12.31 0.29
N ARG A 264 4.36 -11.78 1.52
CA ARG A 264 3.68 -12.47 2.60
C ARG A 264 3.03 -11.50 3.57
N ILE A 265 2.14 -12.03 4.42
CA ILE A 265 1.65 -11.35 5.61
C ILE A 265 2.17 -12.11 6.81
N GLN A 266 2.87 -11.45 7.74
CA GLN A 266 3.21 -12.04 9.03
C GLN A 266 2.14 -11.68 10.05
N VAL A 267 1.71 -12.65 10.85
CA VAL A 267 0.62 -12.48 11.82
C VAL A 267 1.19 -12.60 13.23
N TYR A 268 0.80 -11.68 14.09
CA TYR A 268 1.21 -11.57 15.48
C TYR A 268 0.00 -11.48 16.42
N ASP A 269 0.20 -11.67 17.72
CA ASP A 269 -0.78 -11.23 18.71
C ASP A 269 -0.56 -9.76 19.10
N THR A 270 -1.44 -9.23 19.97
CA THR A 270 -1.34 -7.85 20.46
C THR A 270 -0.10 -7.58 21.32
N ASP A 271 0.57 -8.61 21.82
CA ASP A 271 1.87 -8.50 22.50
C ASP A 271 3.05 -8.57 21.54
N MET A 272 2.75 -8.60 20.24
CA MET A 272 3.72 -8.68 19.14
C MET A 272 4.53 -9.99 19.16
N ASN A 273 3.91 -11.11 19.55
CA ASN A 273 4.50 -12.45 19.41
C ASN A 273 4.04 -13.07 18.09
N PHE A 274 4.98 -13.57 17.32
CA PHE A 274 4.72 -14.21 16.03
C PHE A 274 3.78 -15.42 16.17
N LYS A 275 2.83 -15.54 15.25
CA LYS A 275 1.89 -16.67 15.16
C LYS A 275 2.06 -17.48 13.90
N LYS A 276 2.08 -16.85 12.75
CA LYS A 276 2.20 -17.51 11.44
C LYS A 276 2.58 -16.55 10.32
N SER A 277 3.00 -17.10 9.19
CA SER A 277 3.08 -16.39 7.91
C SER A 277 2.00 -16.89 6.95
N ILE A 278 1.37 -15.97 6.23
CA ILE A 278 0.42 -16.21 5.15
C ILE A 278 1.13 -15.87 3.84
N THR A 279 1.14 -16.82 2.91
CA THR A 279 1.69 -16.67 1.56
C THR A 279 0.58 -16.81 0.53
N GLY A 280 0.88 -16.60 -0.75
CA GLY A 280 -0.13 -16.68 -1.81
C GLY A 280 -0.99 -15.43 -1.95
N VAL A 281 -0.46 -14.29 -1.51
CA VAL A 281 -1.10 -12.96 -1.56
C VAL A 281 -0.32 -11.99 -2.45
N ALA A 282 0.55 -12.49 -3.33
CA ALA A 282 1.49 -11.71 -4.11
C ALA A 282 2.28 -10.71 -3.24
N ALA A 283 2.53 -9.50 -3.70
CA ALA A 283 3.19 -8.45 -2.92
C ALA A 283 2.10 -7.60 -2.21
N PRO A 284 1.79 -7.83 -0.92
CA PRO A 284 0.70 -7.13 -0.25
C PRO A 284 1.04 -5.65 -0.04
N TRP A 285 0.37 -4.78 -0.80
CA TRP A 285 0.44 -3.34 -0.62
C TRP A 285 -0.51 -2.88 0.48
N SER A 286 -1.67 -3.51 0.58
CA SER A 286 -2.63 -3.20 1.63
C SER A 286 -3.23 -4.49 2.20
N VAL A 287 -3.49 -4.49 3.50
CA VAL A 287 -4.19 -5.54 4.22
C VAL A 287 -5.32 -4.94 5.05
N GLN A 288 -6.51 -5.56 5.00
CA GLN A 288 -7.67 -5.17 5.80
C GLN A 288 -8.34 -6.41 6.39
N VAL A 289 -8.97 -6.24 7.54
CA VAL A 289 -9.67 -7.31 8.23
C VAL A 289 -11.13 -6.91 8.42
N THR A 290 -12.03 -7.85 8.12
CA THR A 290 -13.46 -7.75 8.37
C THR A 290 -13.90 -8.88 9.31
N PRO A 291 -15.15 -8.89 9.80
CA PRO A 291 -15.63 -9.99 10.64
C PRO A 291 -15.46 -11.40 10.05
N LYS A 292 -15.50 -11.54 8.71
CA LYS A 292 -15.40 -12.85 8.05
C LYS A 292 -14.10 -13.08 7.31
N TYR A 293 -13.43 -12.02 6.85
CA TYR A 293 -12.35 -12.15 5.88
C TYR A 293 -11.13 -11.29 6.21
N VAL A 294 -10.00 -11.74 5.74
CA VAL A 294 -8.80 -10.92 5.56
C VAL A 294 -8.66 -10.61 4.08
N TYR A 295 -8.54 -9.35 3.75
CA TYR A 295 -8.29 -8.86 2.39
C TYR A 295 -6.84 -8.43 2.25
N SER A 296 -6.20 -8.86 1.16
CA SER A 296 -4.90 -8.37 0.73
C SER A 296 -5.02 -7.82 -0.68
N ALA A 297 -4.39 -6.70 -0.95
CA ALA A 297 -4.35 -6.13 -2.28
C ALA A 297 -2.92 -5.88 -2.72
N ASP A 298 -2.64 -6.06 -4.01
CA ASP A 298 -1.32 -5.78 -4.58
C ASP A 298 -1.34 -4.58 -5.54
N GLY A 299 -0.16 -4.02 -5.82
CA GLY A 299 -0.03 -2.85 -6.69
C GLY A 299 -0.35 -3.12 -8.16
N THR A 300 -0.59 -4.37 -8.57
CA THR A 300 -1.00 -4.73 -9.95
C THR A 300 -2.52 -4.78 -10.11
N GLY A 301 -3.26 -4.49 -9.05
CA GLY A 301 -4.73 -4.45 -9.06
C GLY A 301 -5.38 -5.77 -8.64
N LYS A 302 -4.66 -6.68 -8.02
CA LYS A 302 -5.27 -7.90 -7.51
C LYS A 302 -5.73 -7.75 -6.08
N ILE A 303 -6.90 -8.30 -5.79
CA ILE A 303 -7.49 -8.40 -4.46
C ILE A 303 -7.63 -9.88 -4.14
N TYR A 304 -7.11 -10.28 -2.98
CA TYR A 304 -7.18 -11.62 -2.44
C TYR A 304 -8.09 -11.64 -1.22
N GLN A 305 -9.07 -12.53 -1.21
CA GLN A 305 -9.95 -12.77 -0.07
C GLN A 305 -9.51 -14.07 0.63
N LEU A 306 -9.20 -13.97 1.91
CA LEU A 306 -8.75 -15.09 2.74
C LEU A 306 -9.68 -15.28 3.93
N ASP A 307 -9.73 -16.49 4.49
CA ASP A 307 -10.26 -16.68 5.83
C ASP A 307 -9.24 -16.19 6.90
N HIS A 308 -9.66 -16.11 8.15
CA HIS A 308 -8.78 -15.70 9.26
C HIS A 308 -7.64 -16.70 9.56
N ASN A 309 -7.72 -17.94 9.00
CA ASN A 309 -6.63 -18.89 9.05
C ASN A 309 -5.57 -18.64 7.95
N GLY A 310 -5.86 -17.73 7.01
CA GLY A 310 -4.97 -17.40 5.90
C GLY A 310 -5.15 -18.27 4.67
N LYS A 311 -6.22 -19.07 4.60
CA LYS A 311 -6.56 -19.83 3.40
C LYS A 311 -7.15 -18.88 2.36
N LEU A 312 -6.60 -18.91 1.15
CA LEU A 312 -7.13 -18.16 0.01
C LEU A 312 -8.49 -18.75 -0.41
N LEU A 313 -9.52 -17.90 -0.41
CA LEU A 313 -10.90 -18.27 -0.78
C LEU A 313 -11.24 -17.83 -2.19
N GLY A 314 -10.71 -16.70 -2.65
CA GLY A 314 -10.95 -16.15 -3.96
C GLY A 314 -10.05 -14.95 -4.25
N TRP A 315 -10.01 -14.55 -5.52
CA TRP A 315 -9.28 -13.36 -5.93
C TRP A 315 -9.97 -12.65 -7.08
N ALA A 316 -9.72 -11.36 -7.23
CA ALA A 316 -10.20 -10.54 -8.33
C ALA A 316 -9.08 -9.68 -8.90
N GLN A 317 -9.24 -9.25 -10.16
CA GLN A 317 -8.42 -8.25 -10.81
C GLN A 317 -9.27 -7.02 -11.07
N VAL A 318 -8.83 -5.85 -10.64
CA VAL A 318 -9.46 -4.53 -10.86
C VAL A 318 -8.60 -3.65 -11.76
N GLY A 319 -9.20 -2.59 -12.28
CA GLY A 319 -8.48 -1.59 -13.07
C GLY A 319 -7.97 -2.11 -14.42
N LEU A 320 -8.67 -3.06 -15.03
CA LEU A 320 -8.30 -3.61 -16.34
C LEU A 320 -8.54 -2.58 -17.46
N GLY A 321 -7.58 -2.45 -18.34
CA GLY A 321 -7.74 -1.76 -19.64
C GLY A 321 -7.03 -0.42 -19.78
N LEU A 322 -6.38 0.10 -18.74
CA LEU A 322 -5.70 1.40 -18.82
C LEU A 322 -4.21 1.33 -19.16
N GLY A 323 -3.69 0.14 -19.43
CA GLY A 323 -2.27 -0.05 -19.83
C GLY A 323 -1.25 0.42 -18.81
N GLN A 324 -1.67 0.66 -17.58
CA GLN A 324 -0.83 1.17 -16.51
C GLN A 324 -0.23 0.04 -15.69
N THR A 325 0.97 0.26 -15.25
CA THR A 325 1.80 -0.76 -14.62
C THR A 325 2.23 -0.30 -13.25
N GLY A 326 1.64 -0.92 -12.24
CA GLY A 326 1.94 -0.67 -10.84
C GLY A 326 1.09 0.43 -10.20
N CYS A 327 0.89 0.32 -8.91
CA CYS A 327 0.09 1.23 -8.08
C CYS A 327 -1.38 1.40 -8.54
N ILE A 328 -1.96 0.35 -9.16
CA ILE A 328 -3.40 0.30 -9.46
C ILE A 328 -4.20 0.27 -8.16
N ILE A 329 -3.69 -0.44 -7.16
CA ILE A 329 -4.16 -0.35 -5.78
C ILE A 329 -2.98 0.07 -4.92
N HIS A 330 -3.10 1.21 -4.23
CA HIS A 330 -2.17 1.59 -3.18
C HIS A 330 -2.69 1.16 -1.82
N GLU A 331 -3.92 1.55 -1.50
CA GLU A 331 -4.58 1.23 -0.25
C GLU A 331 -6.01 0.75 -0.50
N ILE A 332 -6.49 -0.14 0.37
CA ILE A 332 -7.90 -0.49 0.47
C ILE A 332 -8.45 -0.12 1.85
N HIS A 333 -9.73 0.24 1.87
CA HIS A 333 -10.55 0.32 3.07
C HIS A 333 -11.70 -0.67 2.95
N ALA A 334 -11.86 -1.56 3.92
CA ALA A 334 -12.97 -2.49 3.97
C ALA A 334 -14.12 -1.90 4.79
N GLU A 335 -15.18 -1.45 4.12
CA GLU A 335 -16.40 -0.96 4.78
C GLU A 335 -17.23 -2.11 5.37
N SER A 336 -17.17 -3.27 4.74
CA SER A 336 -17.86 -4.48 5.18
C SER A 336 -17.20 -5.74 4.64
N ASP A 337 -17.76 -6.91 4.95
CA ASP A 337 -17.30 -8.19 4.38
C ASP A 337 -17.29 -8.23 2.85
N ASN A 338 -18.09 -7.39 2.19
CA ASN A 338 -18.27 -7.46 0.74
C ASN A 338 -18.08 -6.10 0.03
N VAL A 339 -17.71 -5.05 0.74
CA VAL A 339 -17.52 -3.71 0.15
C VAL A 339 -16.17 -3.17 0.53
N LEU A 340 -15.38 -2.89 -0.49
CA LEU A 340 -14.05 -2.27 -0.38
C LEU A 340 -14.03 -0.95 -1.13
N TYR A 341 -13.20 -0.03 -0.68
CA TYR A 341 -12.79 1.16 -1.41
C TYR A 341 -11.32 1.05 -1.70
N LYS A 342 -10.88 1.38 -2.91
CA LYS A 342 -9.46 1.45 -3.26
C LYS A 342 -9.03 2.86 -3.60
N GLY A 343 -7.82 3.23 -3.20
CA GLY A 343 -7.07 4.37 -3.72
C GLY A 343 -6.06 3.91 -4.76
N SER A 344 -5.86 4.70 -5.80
CA SER A 344 -4.93 4.42 -6.89
C SER A 344 -4.00 5.60 -7.15
N CYS A 345 -2.70 5.40 -7.00
CA CYS A 345 -1.74 6.43 -7.36
C CYS A 345 -1.48 6.49 -8.87
N SER A 346 -1.63 5.41 -9.60
CA SER A 346 -1.42 5.42 -11.05
C SER A 346 -2.64 5.91 -11.84
N GLN A 347 -3.85 5.78 -11.28
CA GLN A 347 -5.10 6.11 -11.95
C GLN A 347 -5.74 7.41 -11.42
N TRP A 348 -5.22 7.96 -10.32
CA TRP A 348 -5.70 9.19 -9.66
C TRP A 348 -7.19 9.13 -9.33
N GLU A 349 -7.59 8.04 -8.70
CA GLU A 349 -9.00 7.75 -8.48
C GLU A 349 -9.26 7.01 -7.17
N VAL A 350 -10.53 7.04 -6.78
CA VAL A 350 -11.11 6.13 -5.80
C VAL A 350 -12.18 5.30 -6.48
N GLU A 351 -12.16 4.00 -6.24
CA GLU A 351 -13.23 3.10 -6.67
C GLU A 351 -13.85 2.37 -5.49
N LYS A 352 -15.15 2.13 -5.59
CA LYS A 352 -15.90 1.22 -4.74
C LYS A 352 -15.99 -0.14 -5.44
N ILE A 353 -15.60 -1.19 -4.72
CA ILE A 353 -15.59 -2.56 -5.19
C ILE A 353 -16.60 -3.34 -4.36
N THR A 354 -17.63 -3.87 -5.00
CA THR A 354 -18.63 -4.74 -4.35
C THR A 354 -18.38 -6.18 -4.78
N ILE A 355 -18.12 -7.05 -3.80
CA ILE A 355 -17.90 -8.49 -3.99
C ILE A 355 -19.26 -9.18 -3.89
N LYS A 356 -19.68 -9.87 -4.95
CA LYS A 356 -20.98 -10.55 -5.04
C LYS A 356 -20.90 -12.03 -4.69
N GLY A 357 -19.71 -12.62 -4.74
CA GLY A 357 -19.45 -14.04 -4.47
C GLY A 357 -18.28 -14.56 -5.29
N THR A 358 -18.19 -15.85 -5.44
CA THR A 358 -17.18 -16.51 -6.29
C THR A 358 -17.80 -16.96 -7.61
N GLN A 359 -17.09 -16.75 -8.72
CA GLN A 359 -17.51 -17.25 -10.03
C GLN A 359 -17.44 -18.79 -10.04
N GLY A 360 -18.51 -19.43 -10.43
CA GLY A 360 -18.53 -20.89 -10.68
C GLY A 360 -18.80 -21.76 -9.46
N THR A 361 -19.31 -21.21 -8.37
CA THR A 361 -19.97 -22.03 -7.33
C THR A 361 -21.46 -22.13 -7.69
N PRO A 362 -21.98 -23.37 -7.96
CA PRO A 362 -23.39 -23.54 -8.27
C PRO A 362 -24.29 -23.22 -7.08
#